data_5b907dd74338cb41b1610e6a3e77c3ed
#
_entry.id   5b907dd74338cb41b1610e6a3e77c3ed
#
_cell.length_a   1.000
_cell.length_b   1.000
_cell.length_c   1.000
_cell.angle_alpha   90.00
_cell.angle_beta   90.00
_cell.angle_gamma   90.00
#
_symmetry.space_group_name_H-M   'P 1'
#
loop_
_entity.id
_entity.type
_entity.pdbx_description
1 polymer ?
#
loop_
_entity_poly.entity_id
_entity_poly.type
_entity_poly.pdbx_seq_one_letter_code
_entity_poly.pdbx_strand_id
1 'polypeptide(L)'
;MYCTPNLLEKWAKYTVDINKNYIRKNSYDFHLITKPFDASVTHAWQKIPAMLMLFQENKYEYVMYIDTDAIFYDQTIKIEDIINKYQGDIIVCSDEANSAGKYKVNGGALIVKNTPAAIELLIRWWELRNEYKEFAFEQWALSDIVENKIDGIDGSIISVAPETEFNSVYNEVQTYANDTSKPPPNRFVHHFMAMDDKTREHVFSKLYDELVPENDRQYLISAGK
;
A
#
# COMPACT_ATOMS: atom_id res chain seq x y z
N MET A 1 7.52 1.29 -1.34
CA MET A 1 6.73 1.92 -2.44
C MET A 1 7.43 1.71 -3.77
N TYR A 2 6.71 1.31 -4.81
CA TYR A 2 7.20 1.33 -6.21
C TYR A 2 6.52 2.48 -6.95
N CYS A 3 7.30 3.31 -7.65
CA CYS A 3 6.78 4.45 -8.40
C CYS A 3 7.59 4.68 -9.67
N THR A 4 6.94 4.83 -10.82
CA THR A 4 7.65 5.15 -12.07
C THR A 4 8.18 6.58 -12.07
N PRO A 5 9.33 6.85 -12.74
CA PRO A 5 9.87 8.21 -12.83
C PRO A 5 8.88 9.22 -13.39
N ASN A 6 8.07 8.83 -14.38
CA ASN A 6 7.05 9.71 -14.97
C ASN A 6 5.97 10.15 -13.96
N LEU A 7 5.58 9.28 -13.01
CA LEU A 7 4.63 9.67 -11.95
C LEU A 7 5.29 10.58 -10.92
N LEU A 8 6.58 10.38 -10.63
CA LEU A 8 7.35 11.25 -9.72
C LEU A 8 7.47 12.69 -10.23
N GLU A 9 7.59 12.88 -11.53
CA GLU A 9 7.61 14.21 -12.16
C GLU A 9 6.26 14.92 -12.09
N LYS A 10 5.18 14.17 -11.85
CA LYS A 10 3.80 14.67 -11.73
C LYS A 10 3.39 14.76 -10.26
N TRP A 11 2.33 14.10 -9.92
CA TRP A 11 1.68 14.15 -8.61
C TRP A 11 2.34 13.27 -7.54
N ALA A 12 3.06 12.21 -7.92
CA ALA A 12 3.61 11.26 -6.94
C ALA A 12 4.70 11.85 -6.04
N LYS A 13 5.35 12.95 -6.43
CA LYS A 13 6.27 13.71 -5.56
C LYS A 13 5.60 14.10 -4.23
N TYR A 14 4.32 14.51 -4.27
CA TYR A 14 3.58 14.90 -3.07
C TYR A 14 3.30 13.70 -2.15
N THR A 15 2.84 12.58 -2.71
CA THR A 15 2.58 11.37 -1.90
C THR A 15 3.86 10.79 -1.31
N VAL A 16 4.94 10.78 -2.08
CA VAL A 16 6.27 10.36 -1.60
C VAL A 16 6.72 11.23 -0.43
N ASP A 17 6.57 12.53 -0.52
CA ASP A 17 7.01 13.44 0.54
C ASP A 17 6.12 13.39 1.78
N ILE A 18 4.79 13.23 1.62
CA ILE A 18 3.88 12.98 2.74
C ILE A 18 4.29 11.70 3.48
N ASN A 19 4.52 10.62 2.73
CA ASN A 19 4.90 9.33 3.30
C ASN A 19 6.29 9.39 3.95
N LYS A 20 7.28 10.05 3.34
CA LYS A 20 8.59 10.28 3.96
C LYS A 20 8.48 11.07 5.27
N ASN A 21 7.58 12.06 5.36
CA ASN A 21 7.37 12.80 6.59
C ASN A 21 6.88 11.89 7.73
N TYR A 22 5.90 11.01 7.44
CA TYR A 22 5.43 10.00 8.39
C TYR A 22 6.56 9.05 8.82
N ILE A 23 7.31 8.51 7.86
CA ILE A 23 8.43 7.58 8.08
C ILE A 23 9.49 8.23 8.98
N ARG A 24 9.88 9.47 8.70
CA ARG A 24 10.85 10.22 9.51
C ARG A 24 10.37 10.42 10.96
N LYS A 25 9.09 10.80 11.16
CA LYS A 25 8.51 11.02 12.49
C LYS A 25 8.50 9.75 13.34
N ASN A 26 8.36 8.60 12.70
CA ASN A 26 8.29 7.30 13.39
C ASN A 26 9.60 6.51 13.36
N SER A 27 10.68 7.07 12.79
CA SER A 27 12.01 6.43 12.69
C SER A 27 11.99 5.10 11.92
N TYR A 28 11.17 5.00 10.87
CA TYR A 28 11.19 3.87 9.94
C TYR A 28 12.16 4.12 8.79
N ASP A 29 12.51 3.07 8.06
CA ASP A 29 13.24 3.15 6.81
C ASP A 29 12.26 3.30 5.62
N PHE A 30 12.59 4.13 4.64
CA PHE A 30 11.79 4.34 3.44
C PHE A 30 12.55 3.91 2.18
N HIS A 31 11.95 3.01 1.41
CA HIS A 31 12.49 2.54 0.14
C HIS A 31 11.58 2.94 -1.01
N LEU A 32 12.08 3.85 -1.87
CA LEU A 32 11.44 4.23 -3.12
C LEU A 32 12.12 3.51 -4.28
N ILE A 33 11.41 2.61 -4.92
CA ILE A 33 11.89 1.83 -6.04
C ILE A 33 11.30 2.41 -7.33
N THR A 34 12.16 2.80 -8.26
CA THR A 34 11.75 3.48 -9.50
C THR A 34 12.01 2.66 -10.76
N LYS A 35 12.81 1.60 -10.64
CA LYS A 35 13.10 0.68 -11.76
C LYS A 35 12.27 -0.59 -11.60
N PRO A 36 11.62 -1.07 -12.67
CA PRO A 36 10.90 -2.33 -12.60
C PRO A 36 11.86 -3.51 -12.43
N PHE A 37 11.46 -4.52 -11.68
CA PHE A 37 12.17 -5.80 -11.59
C PHE A 37 11.93 -6.65 -12.83
N ASP A 38 10.72 -6.55 -13.40
CA ASP A 38 10.34 -7.20 -14.65
C ASP A 38 9.47 -6.21 -15.45
N ALA A 39 10.03 -5.70 -16.56
CA ALA A 39 9.34 -4.73 -17.41
C ALA A 39 8.26 -5.36 -18.30
N SER A 40 8.16 -6.69 -18.33
CA SER A 40 7.14 -7.40 -19.12
C SER A 40 5.77 -7.47 -18.44
N VAL A 41 5.70 -7.15 -17.14
CA VAL A 41 4.47 -7.17 -16.36
C VAL A 41 4.08 -5.76 -15.91
N THR A 42 2.82 -5.59 -15.48
CA THR A 42 2.31 -4.28 -15.04
C THR A 42 3.00 -3.80 -13.75
N HIS A 43 2.91 -2.50 -13.50
CA HIS A 43 3.50 -1.87 -12.31
C HIS A 43 2.99 -2.48 -11.00
N ALA A 44 1.75 -2.93 -11.00
CA ALA A 44 1.09 -3.51 -9.85
C ALA A 44 1.85 -4.74 -9.29
N TRP A 45 2.41 -5.58 -10.16
CA TRP A 45 3.20 -6.73 -9.77
C TRP A 45 4.55 -6.40 -9.13
N GLN A 46 5.09 -5.19 -9.35
CA GLN A 46 6.45 -4.84 -8.88
C GLN A 46 6.57 -4.79 -7.35
N LYS A 47 5.45 -4.67 -6.64
CA LYS A 47 5.42 -4.68 -5.16
C LYS A 47 6.00 -5.96 -4.56
N ILE A 48 5.76 -7.08 -5.21
CA ILE A 48 6.15 -8.41 -4.69
C ILE A 48 7.68 -8.58 -4.70
N PRO A 49 8.39 -8.45 -5.84
CA PRO A 49 9.86 -8.54 -5.83
C PRO A 49 10.51 -7.40 -5.04
N ALA A 50 9.86 -6.25 -4.89
CA ALA A 50 10.33 -5.18 -4.02
C ALA A 50 10.41 -5.62 -2.55
N MET A 51 9.38 -6.26 -2.03
CA MET A 51 9.38 -6.80 -0.67
C MET A 51 10.37 -7.95 -0.51
N LEU A 52 10.41 -8.88 -1.47
CA LEU A 52 11.38 -9.99 -1.45
C LEU A 52 12.83 -9.49 -1.42
N MET A 53 13.16 -8.45 -2.18
CA MET A 53 14.50 -7.84 -2.15
C MET A 53 14.86 -7.33 -0.75
N LEU A 54 13.93 -6.65 -0.06
CA LEU A 54 14.17 -6.12 1.28
C LEU A 54 14.35 -7.23 2.32
N PHE A 55 13.65 -8.35 2.18
CA PHE A 55 13.82 -9.50 3.08
C PHE A 55 15.15 -10.23 2.87
N GLN A 56 15.73 -10.20 1.67
CA GLN A 56 17.06 -10.79 1.40
C GLN A 56 18.18 -10.12 2.23
N GLU A 57 18.02 -8.85 2.59
CA GLU A 57 18.97 -8.15 3.45
C GLU A 57 18.93 -8.64 4.90
N ASN A 58 17.92 -9.39 5.29
CA ASN A 58 17.65 -9.92 6.65
C ASN A 58 17.73 -8.83 7.74
N LYS A 59 17.40 -7.59 7.37
CA LYS A 59 17.45 -6.40 8.23
C LYS A 59 16.10 -6.11 8.87
N TYR A 60 15.00 -6.42 8.16
CA TYR A 60 13.65 -6.03 8.55
C TYR A 60 12.86 -7.22 9.07
N GLU A 61 12.21 -7.06 10.23
CA GLU A 61 11.22 -8.02 10.73
C GLU A 61 9.89 -7.90 9.99
N TYR A 62 9.52 -6.67 9.63
CA TYR A 62 8.32 -6.37 8.85
C TYR A 62 8.64 -5.41 7.72
N VAL A 63 7.94 -5.56 6.61
CA VAL A 63 7.90 -4.61 5.50
C VAL A 63 6.45 -4.23 5.24
N MET A 64 6.14 -2.94 5.28
CA MET A 64 4.87 -2.42 4.80
C MET A 64 5.04 -1.91 3.38
N TYR A 65 4.25 -2.43 2.45
CA TYR A 65 4.10 -1.88 1.12
C TYR A 65 2.93 -0.89 1.09
N ILE A 66 3.08 0.18 0.34
CA ILE A 66 2.03 1.17 0.08
C ILE A 66 2.11 1.59 -1.39
N ASP A 67 0.97 1.64 -2.08
CA ASP A 67 0.88 2.11 -3.48
C ASP A 67 1.21 3.60 -3.58
N THR A 68 1.59 4.04 -4.78
CA THR A 68 2.01 5.43 -5.03
C THR A 68 0.88 6.43 -4.77
N ASP A 69 -0.37 6.03 -4.99
CA ASP A 69 -1.56 6.85 -4.75
C ASP A 69 -2.21 6.62 -3.38
N ALA A 70 -1.41 6.13 -2.42
CA ALA A 70 -1.82 5.98 -1.02
C ALA A 70 -0.89 6.77 -0.09
N ILE A 71 -1.43 7.34 0.98
CA ILE A 71 -0.69 8.18 1.94
C ILE A 71 -1.01 7.82 3.38
N PHE A 72 -0.04 7.95 4.27
CA PHE A 72 -0.26 7.98 5.70
C PHE A 72 -0.93 9.31 6.08
N TYR A 73 -2.27 9.29 6.24
CA TYR A 73 -3.05 10.48 6.53
C TYR A 73 -3.01 10.83 8.02
N ASP A 74 -3.38 9.91 8.89
CA ASP A 74 -3.20 10.09 10.34
C ASP A 74 -1.77 9.68 10.73
N GLN A 75 -0.89 10.67 10.80
CA GLN A 75 0.52 10.46 11.11
C GLN A 75 0.81 10.18 12.60
N THR A 76 -0.22 10.06 13.44
CA THR A 76 -0.10 9.69 14.87
C THR A 76 -0.22 8.18 15.09
N ILE A 77 -0.89 7.46 14.18
CA ILE A 77 -1.05 6.00 14.23
C ILE A 77 0.26 5.34 13.77
N LYS A 78 0.69 4.29 14.46
CA LYS A 78 1.90 3.53 14.12
C LYS A 78 1.57 2.25 13.38
N ILE A 79 2.51 1.77 12.57
CA ILE A 79 2.38 0.47 11.88
C ILE A 79 2.23 -0.67 12.91
N GLU A 80 2.91 -0.57 14.05
CA GLU A 80 2.85 -1.54 15.14
C GLU A 80 1.45 -1.67 15.74
N ASP A 81 0.62 -0.61 15.71
CA ASP A 81 -0.76 -0.68 16.20
C ASP A 81 -1.59 -1.66 15.36
N ILE A 82 -1.34 -1.69 14.04
CA ILE A 82 -1.97 -2.64 13.12
C ILE A 82 -1.38 -4.05 13.32
N ILE A 83 -0.05 -4.18 13.40
CA ILE A 83 0.63 -5.47 13.60
C ILE A 83 0.16 -6.15 14.88
N ASN A 84 0.02 -5.40 15.97
CA ASN A 84 -0.42 -5.93 17.27
C ASN A 84 -1.89 -6.38 17.28
N LYS A 85 -2.71 -5.85 16.37
CA LYS A 85 -4.14 -6.16 16.26
C LYS A 85 -4.40 -7.43 15.44
N TYR A 86 -3.55 -7.71 14.45
CA TYR A 86 -3.76 -8.81 13.51
C TYR A 86 -2.62 -9.84 13.59
N GLN A 87 -2.95 -11.13 13.61
CA GLN A 87 -2.02 -12.23 13.89
C GLN A 87 -1.42 -12.93 12.65
N GLY A 88 -1.73 -12.45 11.44
CA GLY A 88 -1.20 -13.05 10.21
C GLY A 88 0.26 -12.67 9.93
N ASP A 89 0.97 -13.55 9.23
CA ASP A 89 2.29 -13.21 8.67
C ASP A 89 2.17 -12.18 7.53
N ILE A 90 1.01 -12.10 6.90
CA ILE A 90 0.62 -11.06 5.95
C ILE A 90 -0.68 -10.43 6.43
N ILE A 91 -0.73 -9.10 6.49
CA ILE A 91 -1.93 -8.35 6.86
C ILE A 91 -2.31 -7.48 5.67
N VAL A 92 -3.55 -7.61 5.22
CA VAL A 92 -4.12 -6.88 4.08
C VAL A 92 -5.53 -6.44 4.42
N CYS A 93 -6.04 -5.38 3.78
CA CYS A 93 -7.44 -4.97 3.97
C CYS A 93 -8.37 -5.64 2.97
N SER A 94 -9.63 -5.86 3.39
CA SER A 94 -10.71 -6.22 2.49
C SER A 94 -10.92 -5.13 1.42
N ASP A 95 -11.50 -5.50 0.27
CA ASP A 95 -11.89 -4.57 -0.79
C ASP A 95 -13.43 -4.42 -0.82
N GLU A 96 -13.96 -3.74 0.20
CA GLU A 96 -15.41 -3.54 0.38
C GLU A 96 -15.99 -2.53 -0.61
N ALA A 97 -15.17 -1.56 -1.04
CA ALA A 97 -15.54 -0.56 -2.05
C ALA A 97 -15.74 -1.17 -3.45
N ASN A 98 -15.24 -2.35 -3.68
CA ASN A 98 -15.47 -3.08 -4.92
C ASN A 98 -16.89 -3.64 -4.95
N SER A 99 -17.84 -2.80 -5.34
CA SER A 99 -19.27 -3.09 -5.36
C SER A 99 -19.69 -4.38 -6.10
N ALA A 100 -18.81 -4.95 -6.90
CA ALA A 100 -19.06 -6.22 -7.59
C ALA A 100 -18.67 -7.45 -6.74
N GLY A 101 -18.05 -7.28 -5.57
CA GLY A 101 -17.59 -8.39 -4.73
C GLY A 101 -16.59 -9.33 -5.44
N LYS A 102 -15.97 -8.84 -6.51
CA LYS A 102 -15.09 -9.63 -7.38
C LYS A 102 -13.75 -9.92 -6.72
N TYR A 103 -13.27 -8.99 -5.92
CA TYR A 103 -12.00 -9.09 -5.19
C TYR A 103 -12.27 -9.07 -3.69
N LYS A 104 -11.55 -9.89 -2.94
CA LYS A 104 -11.74 -9.99 -1.48
C LYS A 104 -10.85 -9.04 -0.72
N VAL A 105 -9.71 -8.69 -1.31
CA VAL A 105 -8.69 -7.86 -0.66
C VAL A 105 -8.18 -6.80 -1.61
N ASN A 106 -7.69 -5.68 -1.03
CA ASN A 106 -7.05 -4.60 -1.74
C ASN A 106 -5.53 -4.66 -1.53
N GLY A 107 -4.76 -4.74 -2.62
CA GLY A 107 -3.30 -4.86 -2.60
C GLY A 107 -2.54 -3.53 -2.48
N GLY A 108 -3.23 -2.39 -2.29
CA GLY A 108 -2.60 -1.06 -2.26
C GLY A 108 -1.87 -0.72 -0.97
N ALA A 109 -2.20 -1.39 0.12
CA ALA A 109 -1.44 -1.35 1.36
C ALA A 109 -1.44 -2.74 2.00
N LEU A 110 -0.26 -3.25 2.33
CA LEU A 110 -0.12 -4.54 3.00
C LEU A 110 1.13 -4.55 3.89
N ILE A 111 1.07 -5.33 4.99
CA ILE A 111 2.17 -5.52 5.93
C ILE A 111 2.58 -6.99 5.86
N VAL A 112 3.86 -7.25 5.71
CA VAL A 112 4.42 -8.61 5.59
C VAL A 112 5.47 -8.81 6.64
N LYS A 113 5.38 -9.91 7.39
CA LYS A 113 6.38 -10.35 8.35
C LYS A 113 7.46 -11.17 7.64
N ASN A 114 8.70 -11.02 8.06
CA ASN A 114 9.85 -11.78 7.54
C ASN A 114 9.85 -13.20 8.11
N THR A 115 8.98 -14.07 7.59
CA THR A 115 8.91 -15.49 7.95
C THR A 115 9.11 -16.35 6.69
N PRO A 116 9.62 -17.59 6.84
CA PRO A 116 9.72 -18.49 5.70
C PRO A 116 8.39 -18.68 4.95
N ALA A 117 7.27 -18.78 5.68
CA ALA A 117 5.96 -18.96 5.09
C ALA A 117 5.50 -17.75 4.27
N ALA A 118 5.69 -16.51 4.80
CA ALA A 118 5.36 -15.30 4.07
C ALA A 118 6.24 -15.12 2.82
N ILE A 119 7.54 -15.41 2.92
CA ILE A 119 8.47 -15.36 1.78
C ILE A 119 8.05 -16.37 0.70
N GLU A 120 7.72 -17.60 1.08
CA GLU A 120 7.25 -18.62 0.14
C GLU A 120 5.95 -18.18 -0.55
N LEU A 121 4.98 -17.64 0.21
CA LEU A 121 3.74 -17.12 -0.37
C LEU A 121 4.02 -15.98 -1.35
N LEU A 122 4.91 -15.03 -1.02
CA LEU A 122 5.29 -13.94 -1.94
C LEU A 122 5.91 -14.51 -3.24
N ILE A 123 6.76 -15.53 -3.16
CA ILE A 123 7.37 -16.17 -4.33
C ILE A 123 6.27 -16.82 -5.19
N ARG A 124 5.38 -17.59 -4.58
CA ARG A 124 4.26 -18.25 -5.28
C ARG A 124 3.31 -17.23 -5.90
N TRP A 125 2.99 -16.14 -5.18
CA TRP A 125 2.18 -15.04 -5.71
C TRP A 125 2.86 -14.39 -6.93
N TRP A 126 4.17 -14.15 -6.88
CA TRP A 126 4.92 -13.64 -8.04
C TRP A 126 4.90 -14.58 -9.25
N GLU A 127 4.92 -15.88 -9.05
CA GLU A 127 4.85 -16.88 -10.13
C GLU A 127 3.54 -16.79 -10.92
N LEU A 128 2.44 -16.40 -10.29
CA LEU A 128 1.12 -16.24 -10.92
C LEU A 128 1.03 -15.06 -11.90
N ARG A 129 2.03 -14.18 -11.98
CA ARG A 129 2.01 -12.96 -12.79
C ARG A 129 1.75 -13.17 -14.28
N ASN A 130 2.04 -14.34 -14.81
CA ASN A 130 1.79 -14.68 -16.21
C ASN A 130 0.38 -15.25 -16.47
N GLU A 131 -0.33 -15.62 -15.39
CA GLU A 131 -1.67 -16.17 -15.45
C GLU A 131 -2.73 -15.08 -15.27
N TYR A 132 -2.51 -14.16 -14.33
CA TYR A 132 -3.41 -13.05 -14.01
C TYR A 132 -3.04 -11.80 -14.80
N LYS A 133 -3.54 -11.70 -16.06
CA LYS A 133 -3.22 -10.59 -16.99
C LYS A 133 -4.32 -9.56 -17.13
N GLU A 134 -5.53 -9.85 -16.64
CA GLU A 134 -6.67 -8.94 -16.69
C GLU A 134 -6.61 -7.92 -15.56
N PHE A 135 -7.47 -6.89 -15.65
CA PHE A 135 -7.55 -5.83 -14.64
C PHE A 135 -7.66 -6.39 -13.22
N ALA A 136 -6.99 -5.70 -12.31
CA ALA A 136 -6.66 -6.03 -10.93
C ALA A 136 -5.51 -7.06 -10.77
N PHE A 137 -4.99 -7.64 -11.85
CA PHE A 137 -3.70 -8.33 -11.91
C PHE A 137 -3.31 -9.09 -10.63
N GLU A 138 -2.34 -8.55 -9.87
CA GLU A 138 -1.81 -9.14 -8.64
C GLU A 138 -2.83 -9.17 -7.49
N GLN A 139 -3.74 -8.19 -7.43
CA GLN A 139 -4.81 -8.14 -6.41
C GLN A 139 -5.83 -9.27 -6.63
N TRP A 140 -6.13 -9.60 -7.89
CA TRP A 140 -6.98 -10.74 -8.18
C TRP A 140 -6.32 -12.04 -7.73
N ALA A 141 -5.05 -12.26 -8.10
CA ALA A 141 -4.30 -13.42 -7.64
C ALA A 141 -4.27 -13.51 -6.10
N LEU A 142 -4.03 -12.38 -5.41
CA LEU A 142 -4.05 -12.34 -3.94
C LEU A 142 -5.43 -12.70 -3.38
N SER A 143 -6.51 -12.24 -4.00
CA SER A 143 -7.87 -12.58 -3.60
C SER A 143 -8.15 -14.08 -3.72
N ASP A 144 -7.71 -14.70 -4.82
CA ASP A 144 -7.86 -16.15 -5.01
C ASP A 144 -6.98 -16.95 -4.05
N ILE A 145 -5.81 -16.45 -3.65
CA ILE A 145 -4.97 -17.04 -2.59
C ILE A 145 -5.72 -16.99 -1.24
N VAL A 146 -6.27 -15.84 -0.87
CA VAL A 146 -7.02 -15.65 0.39
C VAL A 146 -8.23 -16.60 0.45
N GLU A 147 -8.88 -16.84 -0.67
CA GLU A 147 -10.02 -17.75 -0.78
C GLU A 147 -9.62 -19.23 -0.94
N ASN A 148 -8.32 -19.55 -0.85
CA ASN A 148 -7.76 -20.91 -1.05
C ASN A 148 -8.17 -21.54 -2.39
N LYS A 149 -8.22 -20.75 -3.46
CA LYS A 149 -8.54 -21.21 -4.81
C LYS A 149 -7.30 -21.65 -5.61
N ILE A 150 -6.10 -21.38 -5.07
CA ILE A 150 -4.84 -21.72 -5.72
C ILE A 150 -4.21 -22.92 -5.04
N ASP A 151 -4.09 -24.02 -5.76
CA ASP A 151 -3.50 -25.26 -5.23
C ASP A 151 -2.03 -25.05 -4.80
N GLY A 152 -1.70 -25.57 -3.63
CA GLY A 152 -0.34 -25.54 -3.08
C GLY A 152 0.08 -24.18 -2.50
N ILE A 153 -0.87 -23.24 -2.31
CA ILE A 153 -0.64 -22.00 -1.58
C ILE A 153 -1.55 -21.95 -0.34
N ASP A 154 -0.94 -21.82 0.83
CA ASP A 154 -1.68 -21.69 2.10
C ASP A 154 -2.00 -20.21 2.37
N GLY A 155 -3.25 -19.82 2.09
CA GLY A 155 -3.75 -18.48 2.40
C GLY A 155 -4.06 -18.24 3.89
N SER A 156 -4.00 -19.26 4.74
CA SER A 156 -4.34 -19.13 6.17
C SER A 156 -3.39 -18.23 6.98
N ILE A 157 -2.20 -17.97 6.46
CA ILE A 157 -1.24 -17.03 7.06
C ILE A 157 -1.60 -15.56 6.80
N ILE A 158 -2.63 -15.28 5.98
CA ILE A 158 -3.08 -13.92 5.66
C ILE A 158 -4.21 -13.53 6.61
N SER A 159 -4.01 -12.46 7.36
CA SER A 159 -5.08 -11.80 8.10
C SER A 159 -5.70 -10.70 7.24
N VAL A 160 -7.02 -10.76 7.05
CA VAL A 160 -7.78 -9.75 6.32
C VAL A 160 -8.43 -8.80 7.32
N ALA A 161 -7.95 -7.56 7.36
CA ALA A 161 -8.50 -6.48 8.15
C ALA A 161 -9.67 -5.81 7.39
N PRO A 162 -10.63 -5.17 8.08
CA PRO A 162 -11.60 -4.30 7.42
C PRO A 162 -10.91 -3.20 6.60
N GLU A 163 -11.48 -2.81 5.47
CA GLU A 163 -10.93 -1.76 4.59
C GLU A 163 -10.62 -0.46 5.36
N THR A 164 -11.47 -0.11 6.31
CA THR A 164 -11.33 1.10 7.12
C THR A 164 -10.15 1.10 8.09
N GLU A 165 -9.44 -0.02 8.29
CA GLU A 165 -8.34 -0.09 9.25
C GLU A 165 -7.11 0.67 8.77
N PHE A 166 -6.58 0.35 7.58
CA PHE A 166 -5.37 0.98 7.07
C PHE A 166 -5.26 1.07 5.55
N ASN A 167 -6.39 1.02 4.84
CA ASN A 167 -6.42 1.17 3.37
C ASN A 167 -7.75 1.77 2.91
N SER A 168 -8.20 2.83 3.59
CA SER A 168 -9.50 3.47 3.31
C SER A 168 -9.52 4.14 1.95
N VAL A 169 -10.54 3.86 1.15
CA VAL A 169 -10.73 4.49 -0.16
C VAL A 169 -11.18 5.94 -0.01
N TYR A 170 -10.52 6.86 -0.72
CA TYR A 170 -10.77 8.30 -0.57
C TYR A 170 -12.21 8.73 -0.85
N ASN A 171 -12.88 8.10 -1.82
CA ASN A 171 -14.27 8.43 -2.14
C ASN A 171 -15.23 8.16 -0.96
N GLU A 172 -14.95 7.13 -0.16
CA GLU A 172 -15.70 6.85 1.06
C GLU A 172 -15.43 7.88 2.14
N VAL A 173 -14.16 8.31 2.28
CA VAL A 173 -13.77 9.37 3.22
C VAL A 173 -14.52 10.67 2.92
N GLN A 174 -14.68 11.05 1.66
CA GLN A 174 -15.48 12.24 1.29
C GLN A 174 -16.98 12.06 1.57
N THR A 175 -17.52 10.87 1.36
CA THR A 175 -18.91 10.55 1.68
C THR A 175 -19.14 10.64 3.19
N TYR A 176 -18.20 10.15 4.00
CA TYR A 176 -18.24 10.27 5.46
C TYR A 176 -18.12 11.72 5.94
N ALA A 177 -17.33 12.55 5.30
CA ALA A 177 -17.23 13.98 5.65
C ALA A 177 -18.57 14.71 5.48
N ASN A 178 -19.46 14.21 4.63
CA ASN A 178 -20.78 14.76 4.37
C ASN A 178 -21.92 14.04 5.13
N ASP A 179 -21.68 12.83 5.66
CA ASP A 179 -22.65 12.04 6.42
C ASP A 179 -22.11 11.73 7.83
N THR A 180 -22.43 12.64 8.76
CA THR A 180 -22.00 12.53 10.17
C THR A 180 -22.69 11.40 10.94
N SER A 181 -23.63 10.68 10.35
CA SER A 181 -24.32 9.54 10.99
C SER A 181 -23.48 8.26 11.00
N LYS A 182 -22.44 8.19 10.17
CA LYS A 182 -21.53 7.07 10.11
C LYS A 182 -20.23 7.35 10.89
N PRO A 183 -19.63 6.34 11.56
CA PRO A 183 -18.34 6.54 12.18
C PRO A 183 -17.31 6.93 11.10
N PRO A 184 -16.37 7.86 11.38
CA PRO A 184 -15.32 8.18 10.44
C PRO A 184 -14.53 6.91 10.14
N PRO A 185 -14.14 6.69 8.86
CA PRO A 185 -13.25 5.58 8.53
C PRO A 185 -11.93 5.73 9.29
N ASN A 186 -11.23 4.63 9.53
CA ASN A 186 -9.88 4.71 10.02
C ASN A 186 -9.07 5.59 9.06
N ARG A 187 -8.37 6.58 9.60
CA ARG A 187 -7.66 7.59 8.82
C ARG A 187 -6.18 7.26 8.61
N PHE A 188 -5.73 6.09 9.02
CA PHE A 188 -4.30 5.78 8.99
C PHE A 188 -3.73 5.89 7.57
N VAL A 189 -4.24 5.10 6.63
CA VAL A 189 -3.86 5.20 5.22
C VAL A 189 -5.09 5.52 4.38
N HIS A 190 -4.99 6.57 3.55
CA HIS A 190 -5.97 6.87 2.51
C HIS A 190 -5.44 6.48 1.15
N HIS A 191 -6.23 5.75 0.37
CA HIS A 191 -5.91 5.24 -0.95
C HIS A 191 -6.80 5.91 -2.01
N PHE A 192 -6.19 6.59 -2.97
CA PHE A 192 -6.84 7.44 -3.96
C PHE A 192 -6.99 6.71 -5.29
N MET A 193 -7.64 5.55 -5.26
CA MET A 193 -7.87 4.72 -6.45
C MET A 193 -8.76 5.42 -7.48
N ALA A 194 -8.64 4.99 -8.74
CA ALA A 194 -9.53 5.36 -9.85
C ALA A 194 -9.68 6.87 -10.12
N MET A 195 -8.69 7.69 -9.75
CA MET A 195 -8.64 9.11 -10.07
C MET A 195 -7.76 9.38 -11.29
N ASP A 196 -8.10 10.40 -12.07
CA ASP A 196 -7.23 10.92 -13.14
C ASP A 196 -6.04 11.72 -12.57
N ASP A 197 -4.97 11.86 -13.36
CA ASP A 197 -3.73 12.52 -12.94
C ASP A 197 -3.93 13.97 -12.48
N LYS A 198 -4.85 14.73 -13.13
CA LYS A 198 -5.10 16.12 -12.79
C LYS A 198 -5.79 16.26 -11.44
N THR A 199 -6.76 15.39 -11.17
CA THR A 199 -7.45 15.31 -9.88
C THR A 199 -6.47 14.91 -8.80
N ARG A 200 -5.63 13.88 -9.03
CA ARG A 200 -4.58 13.48 -8.09
C ARG A 200 -3.61 14.61 -7.78
N GLU A 201 -3.12 15.33 -8.78
CA GLU A 201 -2.19 16.45 -8.58
C GLU A 201 -2.80 17.54 -7.69
N HIS A 202 -4.06 17.90 -7.94
CA HIS A 202 -4.77 18.89 -7.14
C HIS A 202 -4.98 18.44 -5.69
N VAL A 203 -5.43 17.20 -5.49
CA VAL A 203 -5.71 16.65 -4.16
C VAL A 203 -4.41 16.49 -3.36
N PHE A 204 -3.40 15.87 -3.97
CA PHE A 204 -2.14 15.60 -3.26
C PHE A 204 -1.33 16.85 -2.96
N SER A 205 -1.38 17.88 -3.80
CA SER A 205 -0.73 19.17 -3.48
C SER A 205 -1.36 19.82 -2.25
N LYS A 206 -2.68 19.77 -2.10
CA LYS A 206 -3.39 20.28 -0.92
C LYS A 206 -3.05 19.46 0.34
N LEU A 207 -3.08 18.13 0.23
CA LEU A 207 -2.75 17.25 1.35
C LEU A 207 -1.28 17.39 1.78
N TYR A 208 -0.37 17.64 0.82
CA TYR A 208 1.01 17.95 1.13
C TYR A 208 1.13 19.22 1.97
N ASP A 209 0.41 20.29 1.61
CA ASP A 209 0.41 21.54 2.37
C ASP A 209 -0.20 21.36 3.77
N GLU A 210 -1.19 20.48 3.92
CA GLU A 210 -1.84 20.16 5.20
C GLU A 210 -0.97 19.29 6.10
N LEU A 211 -0.39 18.20 5.54
CA LEU A 211 0.23 17.12 6.32
C LEU A 211 1.75 17.29 6.52
N VAL A 212 2.41 18.13 5.69
CA VAL A 212 3.85 18.37 5.77
C VAL A 212 4.11 19.81 6.22
N PRO A 213 4.38 20.05 7.52
CA PRO A 213 4.70 21.38 8.04
C PRO A 213 5.88 22.00 7.31
N GLU A 214 5.85 23.31 7.12
CA GLU A 214 6.88 24.04 6.37
C GLU A 214 8.30 23.78 6.91
N ASN A 215 8.45 23.70 8.22
CA ASN A 215 9.72 23.39 8.88
C ASN A 215 10.23 21.96 8.60
N ASP A 216 9.36 21.05 8.20
CA ASP A 216 9.71 19.66 7.88
C ASP A 216 10.13 19.51 6.42
N ARG A 217 9.71 20.41 5.51
CA ARG A 217 9.98 20.33 4.06
C ARG A 217 11.47 20.36 3.72
N GLN A 218 12.28 21.07 4.50
CA GLN A 218 13.74 21.11 4.31
C GLN A 218 14.41 19.72 4.43
N TYR A 219 13.87 18.83 5.25
CA TYR A 219 14.41 17.47 5.43
C TYR A 219 14.06 16.53 4.28
N LEU A 220 12.99 16.82 3.53
CA LEU A 220 12.55 16.01 2.40
C LEU A 220 13.40 16.27 1.14
N ILE A 221 13.90 17.49 0.97
CA ILE A 221 14.76 17.90 -0.15
C ILE A 221 16.13 17.24 -0.06
N SER A 222 16.67 17.04 1.16
CA SER A 222 18.02 16.50 1.38
C SER A 222 18.11 14.98 1.24
N ALA A 223 17.01 14.26 1.29
CA ALA A 223 16.95 12.79 1.21
C ALA A 223 16.93 12.23 -0.25
N GLY A 224 17.06 13.10 -1.24
CA GLY A 224 17.06 12.77 -2.68
C GLY A 224 18.42 12.77 -3.37
N LYS A 225 19.54 12.74 -2.60
CA LYS A 225 20.91 12.64 -3.15
C LYS A 225 21.52 11.29 -2.87
#